data_e501f76851bf65ab1575a8f8739b7eea
#
_entry.id   e501f76851bf65ab1575a8f8739b7eea
#
_cell.length_a   1.000
_cell.length_b   1.000
_cell.length_c   1.000
_cell.angle_alpha   90.00
_cell.angle_beta   90.00
_cell.angle_gamma   90.00
#
_symmetry.space_group_name_H-M   'P 1'
#
loop_
_entity.id
_entity.type
_entity.pdbx_description
1 polymer ?
#
loop_
_entity_poly.entity_id
_entity_poly.type
_entity_poly.pdbx_seq_one_letter_code
_entity_poly.pdbx_strand_id
1 'polypeptide(L)'
;GRLGMAEAKCRAFLKENPTHTYAMSLLSEIANRLGYFDDAEFLLEKAIEFQPDDGDLRMKYASILRKKQKFAKTMEQVNILCEKYPENLNYQAQKASEIMQNGDHEKAISILDDILAKNPYNFSTLTSKGHAQKTLGRTNEAIKSYQSAYKIKPDHGEAFFSLANLKTYSFTNNELESMRKQVERIDLSLRDKAYFHFALAQGCEAKGEY
;
A
#
# COMPACT_ATOMS: atom_id res chain seq x y z
N GLY A 1 -12.12 24.47 -10.04
CA GLY A 1 -10.91 24.21 -9.26
C GLY A 1 -9.73 23.74 -10.13
N ARG A 2 -8.53 23.58 -9.56
CA ARG A 2 -7.33 23.19 -10.32
C ARG A 2 -7.48 21.86 -11.08
N LEU A 3 -8.21 20.88 -10.50
CA LEU A 3 -8.46 19.59 -11.15
C LEU A 3 -9.34 19.73 -12.42
N GLY A 4 -10.37 20.56 -12.40
CA GLY A 4 -11.20 20.75 -13.58
C GLY A 4 -10.46 21.42 -14.75
N MET A 5 -9.53 22.35 -14.45
CA MET A 5 -8.67 22.93 -15.49
C MET A 5 -7.69 21.90 -16.06
N ALA A 6 -7.13 21.04 -15.23
CA ALA A 6 -6.25 19.96 -15.66
C ALA A 6 -6.99 18.96 -16.55
N GLU A 7 -8.21 18.58 -16.15
CA GLU A 7 -9.09 17.72 -16.94
C GLU A 7 -9.37 18.31 -18.34
N ALA A 8 -9.81 19.57 -18.38
CA ALA A 8 -10.12 20.24 -19.65
C ALA A 8 -8.91 20.29 -20.59
N LYS A 9 -7.70 20.56 -20.05
CA LYS A 9 -6.46 20.55 -20.83
C LYS A 9 -6.10 19.15 -21.34
N CYS A 10 -6.22 18.12 -20.50
CA CYS A 10 -5.96 16.74 -20.90
C CYS A 10 -6.94 16.29 -22.00
N ARG A 11 -8.23 16.60 -21.85
CA ARG A 11 -9.24 16.29 -22.86
C ARG A 11 -9.00 17.03 -24.19
N ALA A 12 -8.62 18.31 -24.15
CA ALA A 12 -8.28 19.08 -25.35
C ALA A 12 -7.05 18.47 -26.05
N PHE A 13 -6.00 18.15 -25.31
CA PHE A 13 -4.80 17.51 -25.83
C PHE A 13 -5.08 16.13 -26.47
N LEU A 14 -5.91 15.31 -25.83
CA LEU A 14 -6.28 13.99 -26.35
C LEU A 14 -7.15 14.03 -27.61
N LYS A 15 -7.87 15.13 -27.87
CA LYS A 15 -8.58 15.33 -29.15
C LYS A 15 -7.62 15.42 -30.33
N GLU A 16 -6.46 16.05 -30.11
CA GLU A 16 -5.42 16.20 -31.13
C GLU A 16 -4.46 15.00 -31.16
N ASN A 17 -4.29 14.33 -30.01
CA ASN A 17 -3.35 13.23 -29.81
C ASN A 17 -4.06 12.02 -29.19
N PRO A 18 -4.95 11.33 -29.89
CA PRO A 18 -5.87 10.33 -29.31
C PRO A 18 -5.20 9.05 -28.81
N THR A 19 -3.94 8.80 -29.18
CA THR A 19 -3.16 7.61 -28.74
C THR A 19 -2.11 7.92 -27.69
N HIS A 20 -2.09 9.14 -27.13
CA HIS A 20 -1.07 9.57 -26.19
C HIS A 20 -1.32 9.00 -24.79
N THR A 21 -0.69 7.88 -24.47
CA THR A 21 -0.91 7.07 -23.27
C THR A 21 -0.66 7.80 -21.96
N TYR A 22 0.38 8.66 -21.90
CA TYR A 22 0.65 9.46 -20.69
C TYR A 22 -0.50 10.44 -20.40
N ALA A 23 -1.08 11.08 -21.42
CA ALA A 23 -2.22 11.97 -21.22
C ALA A 23 -3.48 11.19 -20.80
N MET A 24 -3.70 9.97 -21.32
CA MET A 24 -4.76 9.07 -20.87
C MET A 24 -4.54 8.68 -19.41
N SER A 25 -3.32 8.31 -19.01
CA SER A 25 -2.96 7.99 -17.64
C SER A 25 -3.23 9.17 -16.69
N LEU A 26 -2.81 10.38 -17.07
CA LEU A 26 -3.05 11.57 -16.26
C LEU A 26 -4.55 11.88 -16.13
N LEU A 27 -5.30 11.78 -17.22
CA LEU A 27 -6.76 11.98 -17.17
C LEU A 27 -7.45 10.91 -16.32
N SER A 28 -6.96 9.66 -16.36
CA SER A 28 -7.46 8.59 -15.49
C SER A 28 -7.20 8.87 -14.00
N GLU A 29 -6.04 9.45 -13.66
CA GLU A 29 -5.76 9.87 -12.29
C GLU A 29 -6.69 10.97 -11.80
N ILE A 30 -7.01 11.93 -12.68
CA ILE A 30 -7.99 12.99 -12.37
C ILE A 30 -9.37 12.37 -12.17
N ALA A 31 -9.83 11.51 -13.09
CA ALA A 31 -11.10 10.80 -12.99
C ALA A 31 -11.18 9.99 -11.69
N ASN A 32 -10.10 9.26 -11.33
CA ASN A 32 -10.01 8.51 -10.09
C ASN A 32 -10.16 9.40 -8.84
N ARG A 33 -9.52 10.58 -8.80
CA ARG A 33 -9.64 11.54 -7.69
C ARG A 33 -11.05 12.15 -7.59
N LEU A 34 -11.75 12.23 -8.69
CA LEU A 34 -13.14 12.73 -8.75
C LEU A 34 -14.18 11.62 -8.49
N GLY A 35 -13.74 10.36 -8.35
CA GLY A 35 -14.63 9.22 -8.15
C GLY A 35 -15.23 8.63 -9.44
N TYR A 36 -14.81 9.10 -10.61
CA TYR A 36 -15.27 8.61 -11.92
C TYR A 36 -14.48 7.37 -12.32
N PHE A 37 -14.72 6.27 -11.63
CA PHE A 37 -13.93 5.03 -11.80
C PHE A 37 -14.15 4.35 -13.15
N ASP A 38 -15.32 4.52 -13.78
CA ASP A 38 -15.63 3.98 -15.12
C ASP A 38 -14.79 4.68 -16.19
N ASP A 39 -14.69 6.01 -16.14
CA ASP A 39 -13.84 6.79 -17.03
C ASP A 39 -12.37 6.45 -16.84
N ALA A 40 -11.93 6.30 -15.58
CA ALA A 40 -10.56 5.93 -15.26
C ALA A 40 -10.21 4.52 -15.78
N GLU A 41 -11.10 3.55 -15.62
CA GLU A 41 -10.96 2.20 -16.16
C GLU A 41 -10.82 2.23 -17.69
N PHE A 42 -11.74 2.88 -18.38
CA PHE A 42 -11.74 2.99 -19.83
C PHE A 42 -10.44 3.60 -20.38
N LEU A 43 -9.99 4.72 -19.77
CA LEU A 43 -8.77 5.42 -20.20
C LEU A 43 -7.52 4.55 -20.04
N LEU A 44 -7.42 3.80 -18.94
CA LEU A 44 -6.28 2.92 -18.69
C LEU A 44 -6.31 1.68 -19.58
N GLU A 45 -7.49 1.11 -19.82
CA GLU A 45 -7.66 0.00 -20.76
C GLU A 45 -7.18 0.41 -22.16
N LYS A 46 -7.59 1.58 -22.64
CA LYS A 46 -7.12 2.13 -23.92
C LYS A 46 -5.63 2.43 -23.93
N ALA A 47 -5.08 2.99 -22.83
CA ALA A 47 -3.65 3.25 -22.75
C ALA A 47 -2.82 1.94 -22.82
N ILE A 48 -3.29 0.86 -22.19
CA ILE A 48 -2.63 -0.46 -22.24
C ILE A 48 -2.73 -1.10 -23.63
N GLU A 49 -3.81 -0.86 -24.40
CA GLU A 49 -3.90 -1.30 -25.80
C GLU A 49 -2.79 -0.70 -26.66
N PHE A 50 -2.42 0.58 -26.43
CA PHE A 50 -1.34 1.26 -27.16
C PHE A 50 0.06 0.95 -26.60
N GLN A 51 0.17 0.70 -25.30
CA GLN A 51 1.43 0.38 -24.63
C GLN A 51 1.27 -0.83 -23.69
N PRO A 52 1.14 -2.05 -24.23
CA PRO A 52 0.86 -3.25 -23.44
C PRO A 52 1.98 -3.64 -22.47
N ASP A 53 3.19 -3.12 -22.72
CA ASP A 53 4.38 -3.40 -21.94
C ASP A 53 4.64 -2.40 -20.81
N ASP A 54 3.82 -1.36 -20.71
CA ASP A 54 3.97 -0.37 -19.63
C ASP A 54 3.40 -0.93 -18.31
N GLY A 55 4.33 -1.27 -17.39
CA GLY A 55 3.98 -1.81 -16.09
C GLY A 55 3.25 -0.82 -15.19
N ASP A 56 3.55 0.48 -15.31
CA ASP A 56 2.91 1.53 -14.50
C ASP A 56 1.46 1.73 -14.90
N LEU A 57 1.16 1.72 -16.20
CA LEU A 57 -0.22 1.76 -16.70
C LEU A 57 -1.02 0.57 -16.18
N ARG A 58 -0.44 -0.62 -16.23
CA ARG A 58 -1.08 -1.86 -15.78
C ARG A 58 -1.30 -1.87 -14.25
N MET A 59 -0.35 -1.33 -13.47
CA MET A 59 -0.52 -1.16 -12.02
C MET A 59 -1.63 -0.16 -11.68
N LYS A 60 -1.72 0.96 -12.39
CA LYS A 60 -2.81 1.93 -12.23
C LYS A 60 -4.15 1.29 -12.58
N TYR A 61 -4.22 0.52 -13.66
CA TYR A 61 -5.41 -0.21 -14.07
C TYR A 61 -5.85 -1.21 -12.99
N ALA A 62 -4.94 -2.04 -12.48
CA ALA A 62 -5.21 -2.94 -11.37
C ALA A 62 -5.77 -2.21 -10.13
N SER A 63 -5.22 -1.03 -9.82
CA SER A 63 -5.72 -0.20 -8.71
C SER A 63 -7.17 0.28 -8.92
N ILE A 64 -7.55 0.67 -10.13
CA ILE A 64 -8.93 1.07 -10.46
C ILE A 64 -9.87 -0.13 -10.42
N LEU A 65 -9.45 -1.26 -10.99
CA LEU A 65 -10.23 -2.51 -10.96
C LEU A 65 -10.53 -2.95 -9.52
N ARG A 66 -9.55 -2.83 -8.61
CA ARG A 66 -9.72 -3.12 -7.19
C ARG A 66 -10.77 -2.21 -6.54
N LYS A 67 -10.71 -0.89 -6.80
CA LYS A 67 -11.71 0.06 -6.29
C LYS A 67 -13.12 -0.28 -6.77
N LYS A 68 -13.24 -0.82 -7.97
CA LYS A 68 -14.49 -1.32 -8.55
C LYS A 68 -14.84 -2.76 -8.12
N GLN A 69 -14.08 -3.34 -7.17
CA GLN A 69 -14.26 -4.71 -6.67
C GLN A 69 -14.19 -5.80 -7.76
N LYS A 70 -13.51 -5.52 -8.87
CA LYS A 70 -13.28 -6.48 -9.97
C LYS A 70 -12.07 -7.36 -9.67
N PHE A 71 -12.10 -8.09 -8.57
CA PHE A 71 -10.93 -8.81 -8.01
C PHE A 71 -10.28 -9.80 -8.98
N ALA A 72 -11.08 -10.54 -9.75
CA ALA A 72 -10.54 -11.50 -10.74
C ALA A 72 -9.69 -10.78 -11.81
N LYS A 73 -10.20 -9.67 -12.37
CA LYS A 73 -9.46 -8.87 -13.34
C LYS A 73 -8.24 -8.19 -12.71
N THR A 74 -8.34 -7.74 -11.46
CA THR A 74 -7.19 -7.19 -10.73
C THR A 74 -6.06 -8.21 -10.63
N MET A 75 -6.37 -9.43 -10.21
CA MET A 75 -5.39 -10.52 -10.09
C MET A 75 -4.78 -10.90 -11.44
N GLU A 76 -5.56 -10.91 -12.53
CA GLU A 76 -5.07 -11.12 -13.88
C GLU A 76 -3.99 -10.11 -14.25
N GLN A 77 -4.24 -8.80 -14.05
CA GLN A 77 -3.28 -7.75 -14.37
C GLN A 77 -2.00 -7.87 -13.54
N VAL A 78 -2.13 -8.20 -12.26
CA VAL A 78 -0.98 -8.39 -11.37
C VAL A 78 -0.17 -9.64 -11.75
N ASN A 79 -0.83 -10.73 -12.17
CA ASN A 79 -0.12 -11.92 -12.65
C ASN A 79 0.68 -11.63 -13.92
N ILE A 80 0.12 -10.91 -14.90
CA ILE A 80 0.83 -10.49 -16.11
C ILE A 80 2.11 -9.70 -15.75
N LEU A 81 2.03 -8.80 -14.77
CA LEU A 81 3.19 -8.04 -14.29
C LEU A 81 4.25 -8.93 -13.64
N CYS A 82 3.84 -9.86 -12.79
CA CYS A 82 4.77 -10.78 -12.13
C CYS A 82 5.43 -11.76 -13.10
N GLU A 83 4.72 -12.22 -14.12
CA GLU A 83 5.26 -13.08 -15.17
C GLU A 83 6.27 -12.34 -16.04
N LYS A 84 5.95 -11.10 -16.43
CA LYS A 84 6.82 -10.29 -17.29
C LYS A 84 8.04 -9.73 -16.55
N TYR A 85 7.88 -9.40 -15.26
CA TYR A 85 8.91 -8.79 -14.44
C TYR A 85 9.12 -9.58 -13.14
N PRO A 86 9.61 -10.83 -13.19
CA PRO A 86 9.69 -11.72 -12.03
C PRO A 86 10.60 -11.21 -10.91
N GLU A 87 11.58 -10.36 -11.23
CA GLU A 87 12.48 -9.78 -10.25
C GLU A 87 11.97 -8.47 -9.62
N ASN A 88 10.82 -7.96 -10.07
CA ASN A 88 10.24 -6.74 -9.50
C ASN A 88 9.47 -7.06 -8.21
N LEU A 89 10.13 -6.81 -7.07
CA LEU A 89 9.58 -7.08 -5.75
C LEU A 89 8.32 -6.28 -5.44
N ASN A 90 8.11 -5.12 -6.07
CA ASN A 90 6.89 -4.33 -5.88
C ASN A 90 5.67 -5.03 -6.51
N TYR A 91 5.83 -5.67 -7.67
CA TYR A 91 4.74 -6.43 -8.28
C TYR A 91 4.44 -7.71 -7.49
N GLN A 92 5.47 -8.38 -6.95
CA GLN A 92 5.30 -9.51 -6.05
C GLN A 92 4.57 -9.10 -4.75
N ALA A 93 4.94 -7.97 -4.16
CA ALA A 93 4.25 -7.43 -2.98
C ALA A 93 2.78 -7.09 -3.27
N GLN A 94 2.50 -6.54 -4.46
CA GLN A 94 1.13 -6.29 -4.90
C GLN A 94 0.35 -7.60 -5.02
N LYS A 95 0.96 -8.65 -5.61
CA LYS A 95 0.35 -9.99 -5.72
C LYS A 95 0.01 -10.56 -4.34
N ALA A 96 0.94 -10.47 -3.40
CA ALA A 96 0.68 -10.88 -2.02
C ALA A 96 -0.50 -10.12 -1.39
N SER A 97 -0.57 -8.80 -1.62
CA SER A 97 -1.69 -7.97 -1.14
C SER A 97 -3.05 -8.41 -1.71
N GLU A 98 -3.14 -8.71 -3.02
CA GLU A 98 -4.37 -9.20 -3.64
C GLU A 98 -4.78 -10.58 -3.09
N ILE A 99 -3.80 -11.46 -2.88
CA ILE A 99 -4.02 -12.80 -2.32
C ILE A 99 -4.53 -12.70 -0.87
N MET A 100 -3.97 -11.78 -0.06
CA MET A 100 -4.46 -11.52 1.30
C MET A 100 -5.91 -11.04 1.30
N GLN A 101 -6.29 -10.15 0.39
CA GLN A 101 -7.67 -9.67 0.27
C GLN A 101 -8.65 -10.78 -0.13
N ASN A 102 -8.18 -11.79 -0.86
CA ASN A 102 -8.96 -12.98 -1.19
C ASN A 102 -8.97 -14.03 -0.06
N GLY A 103 -8.34 -13.74 1.09
CA GLY A 103 -8.34 -14.59 2.29
C GLY A 103 -7.24 -15.65 2.36
N ASP A 104 -6.42 -15.81 1.33
CA ASP A 104 -5.32 -16.79 1.33
C ASP A 104 -4.05 -16.22 1.96
N HIS A 105 -4.09 -16.01 3.29
CA HIS A 105 -3.00 -15.40 4.04
C HIS A 105 -1.73 -16.27 4.07
N GLU A 106 -1.85 -17.60 4.02
CA GLU A 106 -0.69 -18.50 3.99
C GLU A 106 0.12 -18.34 2.71
N LYS A 107 -0.56 -18.33 1.57
CA LYS A 107 0.09 -18.12 0.28
C LYS A 107 0.71 -16.72 0.18
N ALA A 108 0.05 -15.71 0.75
CA ALA A 108 0.60 -14.36 0.80
C ALA A 108 1.89 -14.32 1.64
N ILE A 109 1.93 -14.97 2.81
CA ILE A 109 3.12 -15.05 3.66
C ILE A 109 4.28 -15.69 2.89
N SER A 110 4.04 -16.78 2.15
CA SER A 110 5.09 -17.40 1.33
C SER A 110 5.71 -16.41 0.34
N ILE A 111 4.90 -15.63 -0.39
CA ILE A 111 5.40 -14.61 -1.33
C ILE A 111 6.15 -13.49 -0.60
N LEU A 112 5.66 -13.06 0.57
CA LEU A 112 6.32 -12.02 1.37
C LEU A 112 7.66 -12.52 1.92
N ASP A 113 7.78 -13.80 2.25
CA ASP A 113 9.03 -14.42 2.65
C ASP A 113 10.06 -14.49 1.51
N ASP A 114 9.62 -14.82 0.29
CA ASP A 114 10.47 -14.78 -0.90
C ASP A 114 11.00 -13.35 -1.17
N ILE A 115 10.15 -12.33 -0.96
CA ILE A 115 10.57 -10.93 -1.07
C ILE A 115 11.60 -10.58 0.00
N LEU A 116 11.36 -11.00 1.26
CA LEU A 116 12.27 -10.73 2.38
C LEU A 116 13.58 -11.49 2.26
N ALA A 117 13.61 -12.66 1.63
CA ALA A 117 14.84 -13.38 1.31
C ALA A 117 15.75 -12.59 0.36
N LYS A 118 15.14 -11.84 -0.60
CA LYS A 118 15.88 -10.97 -1.54
C LYS A 118 16.18 -9.59 -0.94
N ASN A 119 15.28 -9.05 -0.12
CA ASN A 119 15.42 -7.74 0.53
C ASN A 119 14.97 -7.79 2.00
N PRO A 120 15.84 -8.22 2.93
CA PRO A 120 15.51 -8.37 4.36
C PRO A 120 15.13 -7.05 5.08
N TYR A 121 15.53 -5.92 4.52
CA TYR A 121 15.28 -4.59 5.10
C TYR A 121 14.02 -3.90 4.57
N ASN A 122 13.14 -4.63 3.91
CA ASN A 122 11.88 -4.08 3.42
C ASN A 122 10.85 -4.02 4.56
N PHE A 123 10.80 -2.88 5.27
CA PHE A 123 9.89 -2.66 6.38
C PHE A 123 8.40 -2.77 5.99
N SER A 124 8.03 -2.36 4.77
CA SER A 124 6.65 -2.46 4.28
C SER A 124 6.23 -3.92 4.10
N THR A 125 7.10 -4.77 3.55
CA THR A 125 6.86 -6.21 3.41
C THR A 125 6.74 -6.89 4.77
N LEU A 126 7.58 -6.51 5.75
CA LEU A 126 7.48 -7.00 7.13
C LEU A 126 6.15 -6.61 7.77
N THR A 127 5.68 -5.38 7.56
CA THR A 127 4.37 -4.93 8.07
C THR A 127 3.23 -5.73 7.44
N SER A 128 3.26 -5.94 6.12
CA SER A 128 2.26 -6.76 5.41
C SER A 128 2.26 -8.21 5.89
N LYS A 129 3.44 -8.79 6.13
CA LYS A 129 3.58 -10.13 6.72
C LYS A 129 2.96 -10.18 8.11
N GLY A 130 3.22 -9.18 8.95
CA GLY A 130 2.59 -9.06 10.27
C GLY A 130 1.07 -9.01 10.20
N HIS A 131 0.49 -8.32 9.21
CA HIS A 131 -0.96 -8.29 9.01
C HIS A 131 -1.52 -9.68 8.64
N ALA A 132 -0.87 -10.41 7.74
CA ALA A 132 -1.27 -11.76 7.38
C ALA A 132 -1.19 -12.71 8.58
N GLN A 133 -0.09 -12.67 9.33
CA GLN A 133 0.12 -13.47 10.54
C GLN A 133 -0.92 -13.17 11.63
N LYS A 134 -1.23 -11.88 11.86
CA LYS A 134 -2.29 -11.46 12.78
C LYS A 134 -3.63 -12.06 12.39
N THR A 135 -4.01 -12.01 11.12
CA THR A 135 -5.28 -12.55 10.63
C THR A 135 -5.38 -14.07 10.83
N LEU A 136 -4.27 -14.78 10.72
CA LEU A 136 -4.17 -16.22 11.02
C LEU A 136 -4.10 -16.54 12.52
N GLY A 137 -4.18 -15.55 13.41
CA GLY A 137 -4.05 -15.76 14.87
C GLY A 137 -2.62 -16.00 15.36
N ARG A 138 -1.61 -15.85 14.48
CA ARG A 138 -0.19 -16.02 14.82
C ARG A 138 0.36 -14.75 15.47
N THR A 139 -0.19 -14.37 16.62
CA THR A 139 0.08 -13.09 17.28
C THR A 139 1.57 -12.86 17.58
N ASN A 140 2.26 -13.87 18.10
CA ASN A 140 3.68 -13.75 18.43
C ASN A 140 4.59 -13.52 17.19
N GLU A 141 4.24 -14.13 16.06
CA GLU A 141 4.94 -13.92 14.79
C GLU A 141 4.67 -12.52 14.26
N ALA A 142 3.40 -12.07 14.31
CA ALA A 142 3.01 -10.72 13.90
C ALA A 142 3.76 -9.65 14.70
N ILE A 143 3.89 -9.82 16.04
CA ILE A 143 4.68 -8.92 16.89
C ILE A 143 6.12 -8.82 16.38
N LYS A 144 6.77 -9.96 16.12
CA LYS A 144 8.17 -9.98 15.63
C LYS A 144 8.29 -9.26 14.27
N SER A 145 7.33 -9.46 13.38
CA SER A 145 7.32 -8.83 12.07
C SER A 145 7.17 -7.30 12.18
N TYR A 146 6.25 -6.79 13.00
CA TYR A 146 6.09 -5.36 13.25
C TYR A 146 7.29 -4.73 13.96
N GLN A 147 7.87 -5.45 14.95
CA GLN A 147 9.09 -5.02 15.63
C GLN A 147 10.27 -4.89 14.66
N SER A 148 10.43 -5.85 13.76
CA SER A 148 11.47 -5.80 12.73
C SER A 148 11.23 -4.61 11.78
N ALA A 149 9.99 -4.32 11.41
CA ALA A 149 9.63 -3.20 10.54
C ALA A 149 10.03 -1.85 11.17
N TYR A 150 9.64 -1.57 12.42
CA TYR A 150 9.99 -0.30 13.05
C TYR A 150 11.47 -0.17 13.43
N LYS A 151 12.17 -1.28 13.68
CA LYS A 151 13.63 -1.25 13.88
C LYS A 151 14.37 -0.80 12.62
N ILE A 152 13.89 -1.21 11.46
CA ILE A 152 14.44 -0.79 10.15
C ILE A 152 14.05 0.66 9.85
N LYS A 153 12.80 1.02 10.09
CA LYS A 153 12.27 2.35 9.83
C LYS A 153 11.53 2.89 11.07
N PRO A 154 12.23 3.58 11.98
CA PRO A 154 11.65 4.06 13.24
C PRO A 154 10.51 5.07 13.10
N ASP A 155 10.41 5.75 11.96
CA ASP A 155 9.33 6.69 11.64
C ASP A 155 8.14 6.04 10.90
N HIS A 156 8.11 4.71 10.81
CA HIS A 156 6.99 3.96 10.24
C HIS A 156 5.88 3.74 11.30
N GLY A 157 4.99 4.72 11.42
CA GLY A 157 3.93 4.72 12.43
C GLY A 157 2.97 3.54 12.35
N GLU A 158 2.75 2.98 11.14
CA GLU A 158 1.85 1.83 10.93
C GLU A 158 2.27 0.59 11.73
N ALA A 159 3.57 0.35 11.91
CA ALA A 159 4.06 -0.79 12.70
C ALA A 159 3.67 -0.64 14.18
N PHE A 160 3.82 0.55 14.76
CA PHE A 160 3.41 0.84 16.13
C PHE A 160 1.90 0.79 16.31
N PHE A 161 1.14 1.38 15.38
CA PHE A 161 -0.31 1.28 15.35
C PHE A 161 -0.78 -0.17 15.31
N SER A 162 -0.13 -1.00 14.51
CA SER A 162 -0.48 -2.43 14.39
C SER A 162 -0.19 -3.21 15.66
N LEU A 163 0.90 -2.90 16.37
CA LEU A 163 1.22 -3.46 17.68
C LEU A 163 0.19 -3.04 18.73
N ALA A 164 -0.19 -1.75 18.77
CA ALA A 164 -1.22 -1.24 19.69
C ALA A 164 -2.57 -1.97 19.51
N ASN A 165 -2.93 -2.29 18.26
CA ASN A 165 -4.16 -3.02 17.94
C ASN A 165 -4.12 -4.53 18.28
N LEU A 166 -3.01 -5.07 18.76
CA LEU A 166 -2.95 -6.48 19.19
C LEU A 166 -3.51 -6.72 20.59
N LYS A 167 -3.89 -5.68 21.35
CA LYS A 167 -4.42 -5.72 22.73
C LYS A 167 -3.58 -6.51 23.76
N THR A 168 -2.79 -7.49 23.31
CA THR A 168 -1.88 -8.33 24.12
C THR A 168 -0.46 -7.80 24.15
N TYR A 169 -0.17 -6.74 23.38
CA TYR A 169 1.14 -6.12 23.32
C TYR A 169 1.23 -4.95 24.30
N SER A 170 2.22 -4.99 25.19
CA SER A 170 2.52 -3.89 26.10
C SER A 170 3.81 -3.20 25.66
N PHE A 171 3.72 -1.91 25.37
CA PHE A 171 4.87 -1.11 24.99
C PHE A 171 5.85 -0.94 26.15
N THR A 172 7.14 -1.08 25.85
CA THR A 172 8.23 -0.73 26.75
C THR A 172 8.37 0.80 26.88
N ASN A 173 9.04 1.27 27.95
CA ASN A 173 9.31 2.71 28.10
C ASN A 173 10.13 3.26 26.94
N ASN A 174 11.09 2.48 26.43
CA ASN A 174 11.93 2.88 25.31
C ASN A 174 11.11 3.04 24.00
N GLU A 175 10.12 2.19 23.78
CA GLU A 175 9.24 2.32 22.62
C GLU A 175 8.33 3.55 22.73
N LEU A 176 7.78 3.82 23.92
CA LEU A 176 6.99 5.04 24.17
C LEU A 176 7.82 6.31 23.97
N GLU A 177 9.05 6.33 24.50
CA GLU A 177 9.96 7.46 24.30
C GLU A 177 10.34 7.65 22.82
N SER A 178 10.59 6.55 22.12
CA SER A 178 10.86 6.58 20.67
C SER A 178 9.67 7.20 19.90
N MET A 179 8.44 6.76 20.21
CA MET A 179 7.24 7.30 19.58
C MET A 179 7.05 8.80 19.89
N ARG A 180 7.28 9.24 21.13
CA ARG A 180 7.21 10.68 21.51
C ARG A 180 8.17 11.51 20.65
N LYS A 181 9.42 11.06 20.48
CA LYS A 181 10.42 11.72 19.61
C LYS A 181 9.96 11.81 18.14
N GLN A 182 9.29 10.78 17.62
CA GLN A 182 8.80 10.81 16.25
C GLN A 182 7.66 11.81 16.05
N VAL A 183 6.74 11.91 17.00
CA VAL A 183 5.59 12.85 16.93
C VAL A 183 6.02 14.31 16.85
N GLU A 184 7.13 14.67 17.50
CA GLU A 184 7.68 16.03 17.50
C GLU A 184 8.30 16.44 16.16
N ARG A 185 8.57 15.51 15.28
CA ARG A 185 9.19 15.79 13.98
C ARG A 185 8.23 16.56 13.06
N ILE A 186 8.75 17.60 12.42
CA ILE A 186 7.99 18.45 11.48
C ILE A 186 7.78 17.71 10.13
N ASP A 187 8.76 16.93 9.73
CA ASP A 187 8.80 16.22 8.44
C ASP A 187 8.00 14.90 8.43
N LEU A 188 7.45 14.48 9.57
CA LEU A 188 6.64 13.27 9.65
C LEU A 188 5.29 13.47 8.94
N SER A 189 4.88 12.46 8.16
CA SER A 189 3.59 12.48 7.48
C SER A 189 2.42 12.59 8.49
N LEU A 190 1.34 13.27 8.11
CA LEU A 190 0.14 13.36 8.96
C LEU A 190 -0.43 11.98 9.31
N ARG A 191 -0.32 11.03 8.40
CA ARG A 191 -0.75 9.64 8.60
C ARG A 191 0.07 8.95 9.68
N ASP A 192 1.41 9.04 9.61
CA ASP A 192 2.28 8.44 10.61
C ASP A 192 2.14 9.13 11.96
N LYS A 193 1.96 10.46 11.99
CA LYS A 193 1.62 11.18 13.23
C LYS A 193 0.36 10.62 13.89
N ALA A 194 -0.71 10.43 13.12
CA ALA A 194 -1.94 9.86 13.65
C ALA A 194 -1.74 8.44 14.21
N TYR A 195 -0.95 7.62 13.53
CA TYR A 195 -0.62 6.28 13.99
C TYR A 195 0.20 6.29 15.29
N PHE A 196 1.18 7.17 15.40
CA PHE A 196 1.97 7.31 16.64
C PHE A 196 1.13 7.82 17.81
N HIS A 197 0.27 8.83 17.58
CA HIS A 197 -0.63 9.32 18.64
C HIS A 197 -1.57 8.23 19.15
N PHE A 198 -2.13 7.42 18.25
CA PHE A 198 -2.97 6.29 18.64
C PHE A 198 -2.17 5.27 19.48
N ALA A 199 -0.98 4.88 19.03
CA ALA A 199 -0.16 3.90 19.73
C ALA A 199 0.32 4.43 21.10
N LEU A 200 0.68 5.70 21.18
CA LEU A 200 1.04 6.39 22.45
C LEU A 200 -0.14 6.40 23.42
N ALA A 201 -1.35 6.77 22.96
CA ALA A 201 -2.54 6.79 23.80
C ALA A 201 -2.80 5.41 24.42
N GLN A 202 -2.79 4.35 23.60
CA GLN A 202 -2.97 2.97 24.08
C GLN A 202 -1.84 2.55 25.05
N GLY A 203 -0.60 2.92 24.76
CA GLY A 203 0.54 2.56 25.61
C GLY A 203 0.55 3.28 26.96
N CYS A 204 0.18 4.57 26.99
CA CYS A 204 0.04 5.36 28.22
C CYS A 204 -1.16 4.90 29.06
N GLU A 205 -2.32 4.65 28.42
CA GLU A 205 -3.49 4.11 29.09
C GLU A 205 -3.20 2.77 29.80
N ALA A 206 -2.51 1.86 29.12
CA ALA A 206 -2.11 0.56 29.71
C ALA A 206 -1.18 0.71 30.93
N LYS A 207 -0.49 1.84 31.10
CA LYS A 207 0.40 2.14 32.23
C LYS A 207 -0.24 3.04 33.28
N GLY A 208 -1.45 3.55 33.03
CA GLY A 208 -2.10 4.52 33.92
C GLY A 208 -1.45 5.92 33.87
N GLU A 209 -0.73 6.23 32.81
CA GLU A 209 -0.12 7.55 32.54
C GLU A 209 -1.14 8.38 31.74
N TYR A 210 -1.80 9.34 32.40
CA TYR A 210 -2.79 10.25 31.78
C TYR A 210 -2.22 11.65 31.62
#